data_c7bd9922e9e61a13f3857c3a3b72e031
#
_entry.id   c7bd9922e9e61a13f3857c3a3b72e031
#
_cell.length_a   1.000
_cell.length_b   1.000
_cell.length_c   1.000
_cell.angle_alpha   90.00
_cell.angle_beta   90.00
_cell.angle_gamma   90.00
#
_symmetry.space_group_name_H-M   'P 1'
#
loop_
_entity.id
_entity.type
_entity.pdbx_description
1 polymer ?
#
loop_
_entity_poly.entity_id
_entity_poly.type
_entity_poly.pdbx_seq_one_letter_code
_entity_poly.pdbx_strand_id
1 'polypeptide(L)'
;MRRANPKQIGSVCQLCAFAPARIAKQPFIGRALSSQTQHFRTPSARPADAQWLATASSVPEPTSPRSSAPTNSTPPVELLNLTQLAKAVEDTRDKFLSTDGIPAKQLTATALETCLKAAEALQPLVRRAEAQARASTSKLMALGSERTGVKPSINAELRDSVNKISYSTYTIINQPNVEITPEFLELYVVIQATLGRPESLPVVLEQFATKPQPVVKNGVIQYVRRNPNAAVRAIEEGVADMALQTAIDAKNLDSALGIVEASFSLPAFKRQKMLKHSTTPALALTTLPFGIFGLASGYAAYWQNTMDVTTATGLGVAGISGYFFVVGSMGMIAKLSNKDQMKRVTWAPGTPLRYRWLREEERAALDKIACAWGFKEPWRHGEESGPEWEGLKEYMGYRQMILDRVEFMEGMS
;
A
#
# COMPACT_ATOMS: atom_id res chain seq x y z
N MET A 1 63.12 43.88 -6.00
CA MET A 1 62.95 42.60 -5.17
C MET A 1 61.58 42.57 -4.62
N ARG A 2 60.71 41.82 -5.26
CA ARG A 2 59.29 41.63 -4.81
C ARG A 2 59.20 40.28 -4.07
N ARG A 3 58.78 40.31 -2.78
CA ARG A 3 58.50 39.11 -1.97
C ARG A 3 57.14 38.57 -2.32
N ALA A 4 57.06 37.26 -2.63
CA ALA A 4 55.84 36.52 -2.86
C ALA A 4 55.21 36.11 -1.51
N ASN A 5 53.87 36.29 -1.37
CA ASN A 5 53.07 35.82 -0.27
C ASN A 5 52.74 34.31 -0.44
N PRO A 6 52.79 33.49 0.60
CA PRO A 6 52.35 32.11 0.54
C PRO A 6 50.81 32.05 0.64
N LYS A 7 50.20 31.35 -0.28
CA LYS A 7 48.76 31.03 -0.30
C LYS A 7 48.38 30.14 0.88
N GLN A 8 47.42 30.60 1.66
CA GLN A 8 46.74 29.76 2.68
C GLN A 8 45.98 28.64 1.99
N ILE A 9 46.30 27.41 2.32
CA ILE A 9 45.56 26.19 1.95
C ILE A 9 44.39 26.09 2.93
N GLY A 10 43.18 26.41 2.46
CA GLY A 10 41.96 26.23 3.20
C GLY A 10 41.65 24.72 3.37
N SER A 11 41.53 24.27 4.58
CA SER A 11 41.07 22.92 4.91
C SER A 11 39.61 22.74 4.47
N VAL A 12 39.44 21.93 3.42
CA VAL A 12 38.10 21.52 2.95
C VAL A 12 37.49 20.54 3.95
N CYS A 13 36.39 20.96 4.57
CA CYS A 13 35.61 20.11 5.49
C CYS A 13 35.04 18.91 4.72
N GLN A 14 35.49 17.70 5.02
CA GLN A 14 35.05 16.45 4.40
C GLN A 14 33.58 16.06 4.67
N LEU A 15 32.83 16.87 5.43
CA LEU A 15 31.42 16.60 5.77
C LEU A 15 30.40 17.14 4.76
N CYS A 16 30.81 17.93 3.76
CA CYS A 16 29.90 18.54 2.78
C CYS A 16 29.80 17.80 1.44
N ALA A 17 30.41 16.64 1.26
CA ALA A 17 30.49 15.93 -0.02
C ALA A 17 29.32 14.97 -0.32
N PHE A 18 28.25 14.94 0.49
CA PHE A 18 27.05 14.16 0.20
C PHE A 18 25.82 15.05 -0.07
N ALA A 19 25.90 15.82 -1.15
CA ALA A 19 24.68 16.34 -1.77
C ALA A 19 24.11 15.24 -2.69
N PRO A 20 22.85 14.80 -2.53
CA PRO A 20 22.26 13.86 -3.46
C PRO A 20 22.10 14.53 -4.81
N ALA A 21 22.68 13.93 -5.85
CA ALA A 21 22.45 14.31 -7.24
C ALA A 21 20.93 14.34 -7.49
N ARG A 22 20.43 15.47 -8.00
CA ARG A 22 19.06 15.58 -8.49
C ARG A 22 18.95 14.68 -9.71
N ILE A 23 18.36 13.50 -9.54
CA ILE A 23 17.97 12.61 -10.63
C ILE A 23 16.85 13.34 -11.38
N ALA A 24 17.14 13.75 -12.61
CA ALA A 24 16.15 14.30 -13.53
C ALA A 24 15.05 13.25 -13.73
N LYS A 25 13.80 13.64 -13.50
CA LYS A 25 12.62 12.84 -13.82
C LYS A 25 12.57 12.67 -15.34
N GLN A 26 12.91 11.51 -15.84
CA GLN A 26 12.57 11.13 -17.20
C GLN A 26 11.08 10.71 -17.22
N PRO A 27 10.28 11.15 -18.21
CA PRO A 27 8.91 10.71 -18.34
C PRO A 27 8.89 9.23 -18.76
N PHE A 28 8.15 8.44 -18.03
CA PHE A 28 7.86 7.05 -18.33
C PHE A 28 7.03 7.01 -19.64
N ILE A 29 7.67 6.61 -20.74
CA ILE A 29 6.96 6.37 -22.00
C ILE A 29 6.30 5.00 -21.88
N GLY A 30 5.00 5.00 -21.61
CA GLY A 30 4.18 3.81 -21.65
C GLY A 30 4.17 3.21 -23.05
N ARG A 31 4.92 2.15 -23.24
CA ARG A 31 4.82 1.31 -24.43
C ARG A 31 3.67 0.34 -24.22
N ALA A 32 2.58 0.56 -24.92
CA ALA A 32 1.47 -0.38 -24.98
C ALA A 32 1.96 -1.73 -25.54
N LEU A 33 2.02 -2.75 -24.69
CA LEU A 33 2.30 -4.13 -25.10
C LEU A 33 0.97 -4.83 -25.33
N SER A 34 0.70 -5.17 -26.60
CA SER A 34 -0.40 -6.05 -26.99
C SER A 34 -0.10 -7.48 -26.49
N SER A 35 -1.02 -8.02 -25.71
CA SER A 35 -0.97 -9.38 -25.22
C SER A 35 -1.17 -10.41 -26.34
N GLN A 36 -0.12 -11.12 -26.71
CA GLN A 36 -0.23 -12.41 -27.39
C GLN A 36 -0.06 -13.53 -26.37
N THR A 37 -1.14 -14.26 -26.11
CA THR A 37 -1.15 -15.47 -25.30
C THR A 37 -0.63 -16.65 -26.13
N GLN A 38 0.51 -17.21 -25.75
CA GLN A 38 0.96 -18.53 -26.23
C GLN A 38 0.75 -19.58 -25.14
N HIS A 39 0.07 -20.66 -25.54
CA HIS A 39 -0.21 -21.83 -24.72
C HIS A 39 1.00 -22.74 -24.58
N PHE A 40 1.35 -23.14 -23.36
CA PHE A 40 2.18 -24.32 -23.08
C PHE A 40 1.44 -25.33 -22.22
N ARG A 41 1.51 -26.60 -22.67
CA ARG A 41 0.96 -27.79 -22.01
C ARG A 41 1.88 -28.26 -20.88
N THR A 42 1.30 -28.66 -19.74
CA THR A 42 1.98 -29.47 -18.72
C THR A 42 1.23 -30.78 -18.48
N PRO A 43 1.97 -31.88 -18.24
CA PRO A 43 1.35 -33.18 -17.95
C PRO A 43 1.01 -33.37 -16.47
N SER A 44 -0.06 -34.12 -16.27
CA SER A 44 -0.67 -34.52 -15.01
C SER A 44 0.16 -35.52 -14.22
N ALA A 45 0.26 -35.39 -12.91
CA ALA A 45 0.52 -36.47 -11.97
C ALA A 45 -0.47 -36.36 -10.78
N ARG A 46 -1.13 -37.53 -10.52
CA ARG A 46 -2.02 -37.73 -9.37
C ARG A 46 -1.24 -38.05 -8.10
N PRO A 47 -1.77 -37.81 -6.93
CA PRO A 47 -1.71 -38.76 -5.82
C PRO A 47 -3.08 -39.20 -5.31
N ALA A 48 -3.06 -40.42 -4.73
CA ALA A 48 -4.16 -41.23 -4.34
C ALA A 48 -4.63 -40.96 -2.86
N ASP A 49 -5.89 -41.34 -2.65
CA ASP A 49 -6.51 -41.91 -1.43
C ASP A 49 -6.55 -41.11 -0.11
N ALA A 50 -7.75 -40.69 0.23
CA ALA A 50 -8.29 -40.82 1.58
C ALA A 50 -9.82 -40.98 1.51
N GLN A 51 -10.28 -42.20 1.79
CA GLN A 51 -11.68 -42.58 1.97
C GLN A 51 -12.21 -42.05 3.32
N TRP A 52 -13.38 -41.40 3.32
CA TRP A 52 -14.25 -41.32 4.47
C TRP A 52 -15.69 -41.63 4.07
N LEU A 53 -16.27 -42.49 4.86
CA LEU A 53 -17.55 -43.16 4.75
C LEU A 53 -18.75 -42.26 4.46
N ALA A 54 -19.54 -42.66 3.48
CA ALA A 54 -20.90 -42.17 3.24
C ALA A 54 -21.92 -43.01 3.95
N THR A 55 -22.79 -42.38 4.71
CA THR A 55 -24.06 -42.96 5.16
C THR A 55 -25.19 -42.48 4.26
N ALA A 56 -25.85 -43.42 3.65
CA ALA A 56 -26.96 -43.20 2.76
C ALA A 56 -28.24 -42.82 3.52
N SER A 57 -29.01 -41.89 2.97
CA SER A 57 -30.41 -41.74 3.25
C SER A 57 -31.16 -41.40 1.97
N SER A 58 -32.02 -42.31 1.57
CA SER A 58 -32.91 -42.32 0.42
C SER A 58 -34.14 -41.45 0.68
N VAL A 59 -34.52 -40.57 -0.25
CA VAL A 59 -35.87 -40.01 -0.35
C VAL A 59 -36.22 -39.78 -1.83
N PRO A 60 -37.49 -40.02 -2.23
CA PRO A 60 -37.88 -40.31 -3.60
C PRO A 60 -38.19 -39.09 -4.46
N GLU A 61 -38.08 -39.31 -5.75
CA GLU A 61 -38.43 -38.47 -6.86
C GLU A 61 -39.92 -38.18 -6.97
N PRO A 62 -40.38 -36.98 -7.28
CA PRO A 62 -41.63 -36.78 -7.96
C PRO A 62 -41.50 -36.19 -9.36
N THR A 63 -42.10 -36.88 -10.26
CA THR A 63 -42.48 -36.61 -11.65
C THR A 63 -42.89 -35.17 -11.97
N SER A 64 -42.30 -34.67 -13.10
CA SER A 64 -42.67 -33.43 -13.76
C SER A 64 -44.07 -33.44 -14.42
N PRO A 65 -44.61 -32.25 -14.60
CA PRO A 65 -45.26 -31.97 -15.87
C PRO A 65 -44.64 -30.80 -16.60
N ARG A 66 -44.38 -31.06 -17.87
CA ARG A 66 -43.97 -30.15 -18.91
C ARG A 66 -45.08 -29.10 -19.16
N SER A 67 -44.78 -27.83 -18.91
CA SER A 67 -45.61 -26.71 -19.39
C SER A 67 -44.76 -25.74 -20.14
N SER A 68 -45.20 -25.47 -21.32
CA SER A 68 -44.67 -24.58 -22.35
C SER A 68 -44.64 -23.12 -21.90
N ALA A 69 -43.52 -22.44 -22.13
CA ALA A 69 -43.29 -21.02 -21.89
C ALA A 69 -44.09 -20.12 -22.81
N PRO A 70 -44.35 -18.88 -22.41
CA PRO A 70 -44.12 -17.75 -23.29
C PRO A 70 -42.95 -16.90 -22.78
N THR A 71 -42.04 -16.66 -23.67
CA THR A 71 -40.89 -15.76 -23.57
C THR A 71 -41.38 -14.32 -23.38
N ASN A 72 -41.46 -13.88 -22.13
CA ASN A 72 -41.47 -12.46 -21.81
C ASN A 72 -40.18 -12.17 -21.08
N SER A 73 -39.20 -11.62 -21.77
CA SER A 73 -37.97 -11.11 -21.22
C SER A 73 -38.20 -9.82 -20.44
N THR A 74 -38.75 -9.97 -19.25
CA THR A 74 -38.65 -8.92 -18.25
C THR A 74 -37.22 -8.99 -17.69
N PRO A 75 -36.44 -7.88 -17.74
CA PRO A 75 -35.10 -7.89 -17.16
C PRO A 75 -35.20 -8.27 -15.67
N PRO A 76 -34.32 -9.12 -15.19
CA PRO A 76 -34.37 -9.57 -13.77
C PRO A 76 -34.34 -8.35 -12.86
N VAL A 77 -35.17 -8.37 -11.81
CA VAL A 77 -35.35 -7.28 -10.84
C VAL A 77 -34.01 -6.77 -10.27
N GLU A 78 -32.99 -7.61 -10.21
CA GLU A 78 -31.63 -7.25 -9.81
C GLU A 78 -30.96 -6.25 -10.76
N LEU A 79 -31.19 -6.32 -12.07
CA LEU A 79 -30.62 -5.39 -13.08
C LEU A 79 -31.26 -4.00 -13.01
N LEU A 80 -32.54 -3.92 -12.72
CA LEU A 80 -33.23 -2.64 -12.53
C LEU A 80 -32.68 -1.88 -11.30
N ASN A 81 -32.34 -2.61 -10.24
CA ASN A 81 -31.74 -2.02 -9.04
C ASN A 81 -30.31 -1.51 -9.29
N LEU A 82 -29.52 -2.19 -10.14
CA LEU A 82 -28.15 -1.79 -10.48
C LEU A 82 -28.09 -0.46 -11.24
N THR A 83 -28.91 -0.32 -12.26
CA THR A 83 -28.97 0.90 -13.08
C THR A 83 -29.51 2.09 -12.27
N GLN A 84 -30.47 1.85 -11.37
CA GLN A 84 -31.00 2.87 -10.47
C GLN A 84 -29.95 3.36 -9.46
N LEU A 85 -29.15 2.44 -8.88
CA LEU A 85 -28.07 2.80 -7.98
C LEU A 85 -26.97 3.61 -8.69
N ALA A 86 -26.56 3.18 -9.88
CA ALA A 86 -25.58 3.92 -10.67
C ALA A 86 -26.09 5.32 -11.03
N LYS A 87 -27.36 5.44 -11.41
CA LYS A 87 -28.00 6.73 -11.72
C LYS A 87 -28.09 7.63 -10.49
N ALA A 88 -28.45 7.09 -9.32
CA ALA A 88 -28.49 7.88 -8.07
C ALA A 88 -27.13 8.45 -7.70
N VAL A 89 -26.04 7.72 -7.96
CA VAL A 89 -24.66 8.20 -7.75
C VAL A 89 -24.31 9.28 -8.81
N GLU A 90 -24.68 9.09 -10.08
CA GLU A 90 -24.50 10.10 -11.12
C GLU A 90 -25.27 11.40 -10.78
N ASP A 91 -26.52 11.32 -10.34
CA ASP A 91 -27.31 12.47 -9.91
C ASP A 91 -26.69 13.18 -8.71
N THR A 92 -26.10 12.42 -7.77
CA THR A 92 -25.39 12.99 -6.62
C THR A 92 -24.12 13.71 -7.04
N ARG A 93 -23.34 13.13 -7.97
CA ARG A 93 -22.19 13.78 -8.58
C ARG A 93 -22.57 15.08 -9.27
N ASP A 94 -23.62 15.07 -10.08
CA ASP A 94 -24.02 16.23 -10.86
C ASP A 94 -24.55 17.37 -9.96
N LYS A 95 -25.27 17.03 -8.89
CA LYS A 95 -25.64 18.00 -7.83
C LYS A 95 -24.41 18.57 -7.12
N PHE A 96 -23.41 17.72 -6.84
CA PHE A 96 -22.17 18.16 -6.22
C PHE A 96 -21.38 19.09 -7.14
N LEU A 97 -21.29 18.77 -8.43
CA LEU A 97 -20.58 19.57 -9.43
C LEU A 97 -21.28 20.90 -9.73
N SER A 98 -22.59 20.97 -9.58
CA SER A 98 -23.37 22.21 -9.77
C SER A 98 -23.23 23.20 -8.61
N THR A 99 -22.58 22.80 -7.50
CA THR A 99 -22.35 23.68 -6.35
C THR A 99 -21.21 24.64 -6.66
N ASP A 100 -21.50 25.93 -6.71
CA ASP A 100 -20.49 26.95 -6.93
C ASP A 100 -19.63 27.19 -5.67
N GLY A 101 -18.32 27.43 -5.88
CA GLY A 101 -17.40 27.78 -4.82
C GLY A 101 -16.68 26.58 -4.19
N ILE A 102 -16.30 26.73 -2.91
CA ILE A 102 -15.67 25.66 -2.13
C ILE A 102 -16.76 24.85 -1.45
N PRO A 103 -16.94 23.56 -1.78
CA PRO A 103 -17.97 22.73 -1.16
C PRO A 103 -17.70 22.55 0.33
N ALA A 104 -18.76 22.57 1.14
CA ALA A 104 -18.67 22.29 2.56
C ALA A 104 -18.17 20.85 2.78
N LYS A 105 -17.33 20.62 3.80
CA LYS A 105 -16.81 19.29 4.13
C LYS A 105 -17.92 18.25 4.33
N GLN A 106 -19.03 18.65 4.94
CA GLN A 106 -20.19 17.78 5.14
C GLN A 106 -20.83 17.35 3.81
N LEU A 107 -20.92 18.24 2.84
CA LEU A 107 -21.48 17.92 1.52
C LEU A 107 -20.58 16.94 0.75
N THR A 108 -19.26 17.11 0.86
CA THR A 108 -18.29 16.15 0.27
C THR A 108 -18.36 14.79 0.96
N ALA A 109 -18.47 14.77 2.30
CA ALA A 109 -18.62 13.54 3.06
C ALA A 109 -19.91 12.80 2.67
N THR A 110 -21.05 13.48 2.65
CA THR A 110 -22.32 12.86 2.26
C THR A 110 -22.33 12.35 0.83
N ALA A 111 -21.67 13.07 -0.11
CA ALA A 111 -21.53 12.60 -1.48
C ALA A 111 -20.68 11.32 -1.57
N LEU A 112 -19.57 11.24 -0.84
CA LEU A 112 -18.73 10.03 -0.79
C LEU A 112 -19.42 8.88 -0.05
N GLU A 113 -20.16 9.16 1.04
CA GLU A 113 -20.94 8.12 1.74
C GLU A 113 -22.04 7.54 0.87
N THR A 114 -22.69 8.32 0.01
CA THR A 114 -23.68 7.79 -0.94
C THR A 114 -23.01 6.86 -1.97
N CYS A 115 -21.81 7.22 -2.44
CA CYS A 115 -21.02 6.35 -3.31
C CYS A 115 -20.59 5.06 -2.57
N LEU A 116 -20.23 5.14 -1.28
CA LEU A 116 -19.88 3.99 -0.47
C LEU A 116 -21.06 3.02 -0.31
N LYS A 117 -22.22 3.53 0.06
CA LYS A 117 -23.45 2.72 0.17
C LYS A 117 -23.80 2.01 -1.14
N ALA A 118 -23.63 2.70 -2.27
CA ALA A 118 -23.84 2.10 -3.58
C ALA A 118 -22.80 1.02 -3.87
N ALA A 119 -21.54 1.22 -3.53
CA ALA A 119 -20.47 0.24 -3.70
C ALA A 119 -20.69 -1.00 -2.83
N GLU A 120 -21.09 -0.82 -1.56
CA GLU A 120 -21.43 -1.90 -0.64
C GLU A 120 -22.62 -2.74 -1.15
N ALA A 121 -23.65 -2.08 -1.69
CA ALA A 121 -24.79 -2.77 -2.29
C ALA A 121 -24.41 -3.60 -3.54
N LEU A 122 -23.39 -3.18 -4.29
CA LEU A 122 -22.88 -3.91 -5.46
C LEU A 122 -21.92 -5.05 -5.10
N GLN A 123 -21.24 -4.96 -3.96
CA GLN A 123 -20.20 -5.92 -3.57
C GLN A 123 -20.62 -7.38 -3.64
N PRO A 124 -21.79 -7.81 -3.12
CA PRO A 124 -22.21 -9.21 -3.18
C PRO A 124 -22.41 -9.70 -4.62
N LEU A 125 -22.84 -8.81 -5.52
CA LEU A 125 -23.02 -9.15 -6.94
C LEU A 125 -21.68 -9.27 -7.66
N VAL A 126 -20.75 -8.38 -7.38
CA VAL A 126 -19.36 -8.45 -7.89
C VAL A 126 -18.70 -9.75 -7.45
N ARG A 127 -18.77 -10.10 -6.16
CA ARG A 127 -18.21 -11.36 -5.63
C ARG A 127 -18.84 -12.59 -6.25
N ARG A 128 -20.17 -12.59 -6.48
CA ARG A 128 -20.85 -13.70 -7.17
C ARG A 128 -20.39 -13.82 -8.62
N ALA A 129 -20.29 -12.71 -9.33
CA ALA A 129 -19.82 -12.69 -10.72
C ALA A 129 -18.37 -13.18 -10.85
N GLU A 130 -17.49 -12.77 -9.95
CA GLU A 130 -16.11 -13.27 -9.89
C GLU A 130 -16.03 -14.77 -9.58
N ALA A 131 -16.81 -15.24 -8.60
CA ALA A 131 -16.87 -16.66 -8.26
C ALA A 131 -17.36 -17.50 -9.44
N GLN A 132 -18.39 -17.02 -10.17
CA GLN A 132 -18.89 -17.67 -11.39
C GLN A 132 -17.84 -17.66 -12.52
N ALA A 133 -17.13 -16.54 -12.71
CA ALA A 133 -16.05 -16.45 -13.69
C ALA A 133 -14.91 -17.44 -13.37
N ARG A 134 -14.50 -17.54 -12.12
CA ARG A 134 -13.47 -18.53 -11.68
C ARG A 134 -13.95 -19.96 -11.88
N ALA A 135 -15.21 -20.27 -11.55
CA ALA A 135 -15.80 -21.59 -11.73
C ALA A 135 -15.95 -21.97 -13.23
N SER A 136 -16.30 -21.03 -14.09
CA SER A 136 -16.39 -21.25 -15.54
C SER A 136 -15.01 -21.47 -16.17
N THR A 137 -14.00 -20.72 -15.75
CA THR A 137 -12.61 -20.89 -16.22
C THR A 137 -12.06 -22.25 -15.83
N SER A 138 -12.33 -22.73 -14.60
CA SER A 138 -11.88 -24.08 -14.17
C SER A 138 -12.60 -25.20 -14.93
N LYS A 139 -13.88 -25.05 -15.25
CA LYS A 139 -14.64 -26.01 -16.08
C LYS A 139 -14.17 -26.02 -17.53
N LEU A 140 -13.84 -24.86 -18.12
CA LEU A 140 -13.29 -24.76 -19.47
C LEU A 140 -11.90 -25.40 -19.60
N MET A 141 -11.03 -25.23 -18.58
CA MET A 141 -9.75 -25.93 -18.51
C MET A 141 -9.91 -27.45 -18.39
N ALA A 142 -10.94 -27.92 -17.68
CA ALA A 142 -11.20 -29.35 -17.52
C ALA A 142 -11.76 -30.00 -18.79
N LEU A 143 -12.43 -29.24 -19.67
CA LEU A 143 -13.10 -29.78 -20.87
C LEU A 143 -12.29 -29.65 -22.16
N GLY A 144 -11.12 -29.02 -22.19
CA GLY A 144 -10.23 -28.93 -23.35
C GLY A 144 -10.87 -28.34 -24.62
N SER A 145 -11.95 -27.58 -24.50
CA SER A 145 -12.78 -27.12 -25.61
C SER A 145 -12.51 -25.66 -25.96
N GLU A 146 -11.91 -25.46 -27.13
CA GLU A 146 -11.94 -24.17 -27.84
C GLU A 146 -13.39 -23.86 -28.27
N ARG A 147 -14.14 -23.18 -27.43
CA ARG A 147 -15.34 -22.49 -27.88
C ARG A 147 -15.41 -21.11 -27.25
N THR A 148 -15.31 -20.10 -28.09
CA THR A 148 -15.64 -18.72 -27.82
C THR A 148 -17.02 -18.60 -27.19
N GLY A 149 -17.09 -18.72 -25.88
CA GLY A 149 -18.32 -18.56 -25.12
C GLY A 149 -18.74 -17.10 -25.11
N VAL A 150 -19.98 -16.85 -25.56
CA VAL A 150 -20.66 -15.57 -25.38
C VAL A 150 -20.59 -15.19 -23.90
N LYS A 151 -19.88 -14.10 -23.56
CA LYS A 151 -19.84 -13.57 -22.20
C LYS A 151 -21.26 -13.18 -21.79
N PRO A 152 -21.79 -13.64 -20.67
CA PRO A 152 -23.15 -13.29 -20.27
C PRO A 152 -23.30 -11.78 -20.12
N SER A 153 -24.37 -11.22 -20.68
CA SER A 153 -24.66 -9.78 -20.69
C SER A 153 -24.73 -9.15 -19.30
N ILE A 154 -25.10 -9.94 -18.30
CA ILE A 154 -25.15 -9.56 -16.87
C ILE A 154 -23.79 -9.05 -16.38
N ASN A 155 -22.69 -9.67 -16.80
CA ASN A 155 -21.34 -9.23 -16.40
C ASN A 155 -20.95 -7.89 -17.04
N ALA A 156 -21.47 -7.56 -18.23
CA ALA A 156 -21.20 -6.29 -18.89
C ALA A 156 -21.91 -5.12 -18.18
N GLU A 157 -23.20 -5.25 -17.88
CA GLU A 157 -23.98 -4.21 -17.19
C GLU A 157 -23.48 -3.96 -15.76
N LEU A 158 -23.14 -5.03 -15.03
CA LEU A 158 -22.52 -4.90 -13.71
C LEU A 158 -21.20 -4.16 -13.80
N ARG A 159 -20.35 -4.49 -14.77
CA ARG A 159 -19.08 -3.83 -15.01
C ARG A 159 -19.23 -2.35 -15.34
N ASP A 160 -20.23 -2.01 -16.14
CA ASP A 160 -20.53 -0.61 -16.49
C ASP A 160 -21.05 0.16 -15.29
N SER A 161 -21.89 -0.43 -14.45
CA SER A 161 -22.36 0.18 -13.20
C SER A 161 -21.20 0.42 -12.21
N VAL A 162 -20.30 -0.55 -12.05
CA VAL A 162 -19.07 -0.41 -11.23
C VAL A 162 -18.18 0.72 -11.78
N ASN A 163 -17.98 0.78 -13.10
CA ASN A 163 -17.20 1.83 -13.74
C ASN A 163 -17.80 3.22 -13.52
N LYS A 164 -19.12 3.37 -13.64
CA LYS A 164 -19.83 4.63 -13.44
C LYS A 164 -19.68 5.14 -11.99
N ILE A 165 -19.82 4.25 -11.00
CA ILE A 165 -19.65 4.62 -9.59
C ILE A 165 -18.20 4.99 -9.29
N SER A 166 -17.24 4.19 -9.76
CA SER A 166 -15.80 4.48 -9.61
C SER A 166 -15.43 5.83 -10.23
N TYR A 167 -15.91 6.10 -11.45
CA TYR A 167 -15.66 7.36 -12.15
C TYR A 167 -16.34 8.55 -11.45
N SER A 168 -17.57 8.40 -10.98
CA SER A 168 -18.28 9.46 -10.25
C SER A 168 -17.57 9.82 -8.96
N THR A 169 -17.09 8.83 -8.20
CA THR A 169 -16.31 9.03 -6.99
C THR A 169 -14.98 9.73 -7.29
N TYR A 170 -14.29 9.31 -8.35
CA TYR A 170 -13.06 9.96 -8.80
C TYR A 170 -13.28 11.43 -9.18
N THR A 171 -14.36 11.73 -9.90
CA THR A 171 -14.69 13.09 -10.34
C THR A 171 -14.97 14.01 -9.15
N ILE A 172 -15.67 13.54 -8.12
CA ILE A 172 -15.94 14.30 -6.88
C ILE A 172 -14.62 14.70 -6.20
N ILE A 173 -13.68 13.75 -6.01
CA ILE A 173 -12.41 14.01 -5.32
C ILE A 173 -11.45 14.86 -6.18
N ASN A 174 -11.47 14.65 -7.49
CA ASN A 174 -10.56 15.35 -8.41
C ASN A 174 -10.94 16.82 -8.62
N GLN A 175 -12.16 17.25 -8.26
CA GLN A 175 -12.59 18.62 -8.42
C GLN A 175 -11.61 19.60 -7.75
N PRO A 176 -11.14 20.67 -8.43
CA PRO A 176 -10.10 21.56 -7.93
C PRO A 176 -10.46 22.26 -6.62
N ASN A 177 -11.76 22.55 -6.42
CA ASN A 177 -12.27 23.22 -5.22
C ASN A 177 -12.38 22.30 -3.98
N VAL A 178 -12.17 20.99 -4.14
CA VAL A 178 -12.23 20.01 -3.03
C VAL A 178 -10.85 19.86 -2.40
N GLU A 179 -10.77 20.12 -1.10
CA GLU A 179 -9.59 19.74 -0.30
C GLU A 179 -9.67 18.27 0.07
N ILE A 180 -8.65 17.48 -0.30
CA ILE A 180 -8.55 16.08 0.09
C ILE A 180 -8.04 16.03 1.53
N THR A 181 -8.93 15.66 2.47
CA THR A 181 -8.57 15.35 3.86
C THR A 181 -8.20 13.87 4.01
N PRO A 182 -7.47 13.47 5.07
CA PRO A 182 -7.19 12.05 5.32
C PRO A 182 -8.45 11.18 5.36
N GLU A 183 -9.52 11.68 5.98
CA GLU A 183 -10.82 11.00 6.06
C GLU A 183 -11.45 10.75 4.68
N PHE A 184 -11.41 11.75 3.78
CA PHE A 184 -11.93 11.61 2.42
C PHE A 184 -11.08 10.66 1.57
N LEU A 185 -9.75 10.67 1.81
CA LEU A 185 -8.85 9.73 1.17
C LEU A 185 -9.16 8.29 1.59
N GLU A 186 -9.37 8.06 2.88
CA GLU A 186 -9.75 6.75 3.41
C GLU A 186 -11.06 6.26 2.81
N LEU A 187 -12.12 7.09 2.85
CA LEU A 187 -13.42 6.77 2.22
C LEU A 187 -13.25 6.43 0.74
N TYR A 188 -12.46 7.20 0.02
CA TYR A 188 -12.19 6.94 -1.39
C TYR A 188 -11.52 5.58 -1.63
N VAL A 189 -10.48 5.28 -0.84
CA VAL A 189 -9.76 4.00 -0.94
C VAL A 189 -10.70 2.84 -0.60
N VAL A 190 -11.54 2.96 0.44
CA VAL A 190 -12.55 1.95 0.80
C VAL A 190 -13.54 1.72 -0.35
N ILE A 191 -14.02 2.79 -0.99
CA ILE A 191 -14.95 2.66 -2.14
C ILE A 191 -14.29 1.92 -3.28
N GLN A 192 -13.06 2.31 -3.68
CA GLN A 192 -12.34 1.65 -4.77
C GLN A 192 -11.97 0.20 -4.43
N ALA A 193 -11.66 -0.09 -3.16
CA ALA A 193 -11.41 -1.44 -2.67
C ALA A 193 -12.66 -2.33 -2.73
N THR A 194 -13.83 -1.81 -2.36
CA THR A 194 -15.09 -2.55 -2.46
C THR A 194 -15.49 -2.83 -3.90
N LEU A 195 -15.17 -1.91 -4.83
CA LEU A 195 -15.42 -2.05 -6.27
C LEU A 195 -14.33 -2.88 -7.00
N GLY A 196 -13.18 -3.13 -6.37
CA GLY A 196 -12.04 -3.82 -6.99
C GLY A 196 -11.39 -3.01 -8.13
N ARG A 197 -11.36 -1.67 -8.03
CA ARG A 197 -10.85 -0.76 -9.07
C ARG A 197 -9.62 0.02 -8.60
N PRO A 198 -8.40 -0.50 -8.83
CA PRO A 198 -7.17 0.15 -8.38
C PRO A 198 -6.64 1.24 -9.31
N GLU A 199 -7.16 1.38 -10.56
CA GLU A 199 -6.53 2.17 -11.61
C GLU A 199 -6.36 3.65 -11.24
N SER A 200 -7.31 4.22 -10.50
CA SER A 200 -7.31 5.63 -10.09
C SER A 200 -6.59 5.91 -8.77
N LEU A 201 -6.30 4.85 -7.98
CA LEU A 201 -5.69 4.99 -6.65
C LEU A 201 -4.33 5.70 -6.66
N PRO A 202 -3.35 5.34 -7.54
CA PRO A 202 -2.05 6.01 -7.55
C PRO A 202 -2.16 7.51 -7.76
N VAL A 203 -3.03 7.92 -8.69
CA VAL A 203 -3.25 9.33 -9.05
C VAL A 203 -3.83 10.12 -7.88
N VAL A 204 -4.83 9.58 -7.19
CA VAL A 204 -5.48 10.25 -6.06
C VAL A 204 -4.55 10.32 -4.84
N LEU A 205 -3.76 9.28 -4.60
CA LEU A 205 -2.74 9.27 -3.54
C LEU A 205 -1.64 10.33 -3.81
N GLU A 206 -1.20 10.49 -5.06
CA GLU A 206 -0.26 11.54 -5.45
C GLU A 206 -0.90 12.93 -5.30
N GLN A 207 -2.17 13.09 -5.69
CA GLN A 207 -2.90 14.34 -5.54
C GLN A 207 -3.09 14.73 -4.07
N PHE A 208 -3.28 13.79 -3.16
CA PHE A 208 -3.34 14.08 -1.73
C PHE A 208 -2.09 14.82 -1.24
N ALA A 209 -0.91 14.45 -1.75
CA ALA A 209 0.35 15.12 -1.41
C ALA A 209 0.54 16.46 -2.12
N THR A 210 0.12 16.57 -3.38
CA THR A 210 0.49 17.68 -4.29
C THR A 210 -0.59 18.71 -4.53
N LYS A 211 -1.89 18.35 -4.36
CA LYS A 211 -3.03 19.21 -4.66
C LYS A 211 -3.02 20.49 -3.82
N PRO A 212 -3.15 21.68 -4.44
CA PRO A 212 -3.22 22.94 -3.73
C PRO A 212 -4.54 23.03 -2.94
N GLN A 213 -4.48 23.71 -1.81
CA GLN A 213 -5.66 23.95 -0.98
C GLN A 213 -6.42 25.19 -1.48
N PRO A 214 -7.72 25.10 -1.77
CA PRO A 214 -8.54 26.26 -2.05
C PRO A 214 -8.82 27.05 -0.76
N VAL A 215 -8.56 28.34 -0.76
CA VAL A 215 -8.80 29.25 0.35
C VAL A 215 -9.50 30.49 -0.19
N VAL A 216 -10.58 30.92 0.48
CA VAL A 216 -11.26 32.20 0.13
C VAL A 216 -10.50 33.34 0.76
N LYS A 217 -9.96 34.24 -0.08
CA LYS A 217 -9.36 35.50 0.33
C LYS A 217 -10.01 36.63 -0.45
N ASN A 218 -10.53 37.62 0.25
CA ASN A 218 -11.20 38.78 -0.35
C ASN A 218 -12.34 38.41 -1.32
N GLY A 219 -13.10 37.34 -1.03
CA GLY A 219 -14.18 36.88 -1.90
C GLY A 219 -13.76 36.11 -3.14
N VAL A 220 -12.44 35.94 -3.39
CA VAL A 220 -11.90 35.18 -4.51
C VAL A 220 -11.25 33.90 -4.00
N ILE A 221 -11.46 32.79 -4.73
CA ILE A 221 -10.83 31.51 -4.43
C ILE A 221 -9.37 31.55 -4.88
N GLN A 222 -8.45 31.41 -3.94
CA GLN A 222 -7.02 31.30 -4.20
C GLN A 222 -6.52 29.88 -3.87
N TYR A 223 -5.71 29.33 -4.74
CA TYR A 223 -5.12 27.99 -4.55
C TYR A 223 -3.74 28.12 -3.92
N VAL A 224 -3.63 27.77 -2.65
CA VAL A 224 -2.37 27.82 -1.89
C VAL A 224 -1.64 26.49 -2.02
N ARG A 225 -0.42 26.51 -2.58
CA ARG A 225 0.44 25.33 -2.63
C ARG A 225 0.97 25.02 -1.23
N ARG A 226 0.80 23.79 -0.80
CA ARG A 226 1.40 23.27 0.43
C ARG A 226 2.69 22.50 0.13
N ASN A 227 3.54 22.37 1.14
CA ASN A 227 4.74 21.56 1.01
C ASN A 227 4.38 20.07 0.94
N PRO A 228 4.60 19.38 -0.21
CA PRO A 228 4.25 17.98 -0.37
C PRO A 228 5.08 17.04 0.54
N ASN A 229 6.23 17.55 1.02
CA ASN A 229 7.12 16.78 1.90
C ASN A 229 6.81 16.95 3.39
N ALA A 230 5.75 17.67 3.76
CA ALA A 230 5.36 17.83 5.16
C ALA A 230 4.82 16.50 5.73
N ALA A 231 5.18 16.19 6.97
CA ALA A 231 4.72 14.95 7.63
C ALA A 231 3.19 14.81 7.71
N VAL A 232 2.47 15.94 7.76
CA VAL A 232 0.99 15.99 7.76
C VAL A 232 0.38 15.48 6.44
N ARG A 233 1.16 15.47 5.35
CA ARG A 233 0.76 14.97 4.03
C ARG A 233 1.16 13.51 3.79
N ALA A 234 1.64 12.84 4.81
CA ALA A 234 1.90 11.41 4.72
C ALA A 234 0.57 10.65 4.75
N ILE A 235 0.47 9.64 3.91
CA ILE A 235 -0.67 8.73 3.87
C ILE A 235 -0.50 7.74 5.01
N GLU A 236 -1.59 7.41 5.69
CA GLU A 236 -1.56 6.42 6.75
C GLU A 236 -1.24 5.03 6.20
N GLU A 237 -0.41 4.26 6.92
CA GLU A 237 0.05 2.93 6.52
C GLU A 237 -1.13 1.98 6.22
N GLY A 238 -2.20 2.02 7.05
CA GLY A 238 -3.38 1.19 6.86
C GLY A 238 -4.13 1.48 5.56
N VAL A 239 -4.27 2.76 5.21
CA VAL A 239 -4.94 3.20 3.97
C VAL A 239 -4.10 2.81 2.74
N ALA A 240 -2.78 2.99 2.82
CA ALA A 240 -1.86 2.60 1.76
C ALA A 240 -1.82 1.08 1.54
N ASP A 241 -1.85 0.30 2.62
CA ASP A 241 -1.90 -1.17 2.56
C ASP A 241 -3.22 -1.67 1.96
N MET A 242 -4.36 -1.06 2.29
CA MET A 242 -5.66 -1.38 1.70
C MET A 242 -5.67 -1.10 0.20
N ALA A 243 -5.16 0.06 -0.22
CA ALA A 243 -5.02 0.41 -1.63
C ALA A 243 -4.12 -0.60 -2.37
N LEU A 244 -2.99 -0.96 -1.77
CA LEU A 244 -2.05 -1.94 -2.32
C LEU A 244 -2.69 -3.33 -2.46
N GLN A 245 -3.41 -3.78 -1.43
CA GLN A 245 -4.10 -5.07 -1.47
C GLN A 245 -5.14 -5.11 -2.59
N THR A 246 -5.87 -4.01 -2.80
CA THR A 246 -6.83 -3.89 -3.92
C THR A 246 -6.15 -4.06 -5.27
N ALA A 247 -4.97 -3.45 -5.47
CA ALA A 247 -4.21 -3.59 -6.71
C ALA A 247 -3.66 -5.00 -6.91
N ILE A 248 -3.24 -5.66 -5.82
CA ILE A 248 -2.78 -7.05 -5.82
C ILE A 248 -3.94 -8.00 -6.20
N ASP A 249 -5.11 -7.81 -5.61
CA ASP A 249 -6.29 -8.65 -5.87
C ASP A 249 -6.79 -8.49 -7.31
N ALA A 250 -6.72 -7.28 -7.85
CA ALA A 250 -7.03 -6.97 -9.25
C ALA A 250 -5.93 -7.41 -10.24
N LYS A 251 -4.77 -7.87 -9.75
CA LYS A 251 -3.60 -8.24 -10.56
C LYS A 251 -3.14 -7.11 -11.50
N ASN A 252 -3.15 -5.88 -11.01
CA ASN A 252 -2.68 -4.71 -11.74
C ASN A 252 -1.33 -4.23 -11.18
N LEU A 253 -0.24 -4.62 -11.84
CA LEU A 253 1.12 -4.33 -11.39
C LEU A 253 1.44 -2.83 -11.43
N ASP A 254 1.03 -2.14 -12.50
CA ASP A 254 1.28 -0.71 -12.67
C ASP A 254 0.63 0.11 -11.55
N SER A 255 -0.62 -0.22 -11.22
CA SER A 255 -1.32 0.41 -10.09
C SER A 255 -0.65 0.07 -8.76
N ALA A 256 -0.20 -1.17 -8.55
CA ALA A 256 0.48 -1.58 -7.32
C ALA A 256 1.80 -0.82 -7.12
N LEU A 257 2.63 -0.71 -8.16
CA LEU A 257 3.88 0.05 -8.12
C LEU A 257 3.62 1.55 -7.94
N GLY A 258 2.63 2.10 -8.66
CA GLY A 258 2.22 3.49 -8.52
C GLY A 258 1.74 3.83 -7.10
N ILE A 259 1.01 2.93 -6.44
CA ILE A 259 0.60 3.08 -5.03
C ILE A 259 1.81 3.10 -4.10
N VAL A 260 2.80 2.22 -4.30
CA VAL A 260 4.04 2.23 -3.50
C VAL A 260 4.79 3.55 -3.67
N GLU A 261 4.86 4.08 -4.91
CA GLU A 261 5.49 5.37 -5.18
C GLU A 261 4.75 6.55 -4.54
N ALA A 262 3.44 6.56 -4.66
CA ALA A 262 2.60 7.64 -4.16
C ALA A 262 2.38 7.60 -2.63
N SER A 263 2.75 6.51 -1.94
CA SER A 263 2.57 6.35 -0.49
C SER A 263 3.90 6.17 0.25
N PHE A 264 4.45 4.95 0.26
CA PHE A 264 5.60 4.55 1.08
C PHE A 264 6.93 5.20 0.65
N SER A 265 7.10 5.52 -0.64
CA SER A 265 8.32 6.14 -1.16
C SER A 265 8.43 7.63 -0.85
N LEU A 266 7.32 8.31 -0.54
CA LEU A 266 7.28 9.76 -0.35
C LEU A 266 8.13 10.22 0.83
N PRO A 267 8.83 11.38 0.70
CA PRO A 267 9.56 11.98 1.81
C PRO A 267 8.66 12.35 3.00
N ALA A 268 7.38 12.65 2.74
CA ALA A 268 6.39 12.94 3.77
C ALA A 268 6.21 11.75 4.72
N PHE A 269 6.05 10.53 4.17
CA PHE A 269 5.91 9.30 4.94
C PHE A 269 7.16 9.03 5.80
N LYS A 270 8.35 9.16 5.23
CA LYS A 270 9.62 8.99 5.95
C LYS A 270 9.78 10.00 7.11
N ARG A 271 9.36 11.26 6.90
CA ARG A 271 9.36 12.28 7.95
C ARG A 271 8.35 11.98 9.05
N GLN A 272 7.13 11.56 8.69
CA GLN A 272 6.12 11.15 9.67
C GLN A 272 6.62 9.98 10.52
N LYS A 273 7.22 8.96 9.88
CA LYS A 273 7.82 7.82 10.58
C LYS A 273 8.91 8.26 11.56
N MET A 274 9.82 9.14 11.12
CA MET A 274 10.84 9.69 12.02
C MET A 274 10.23 10.43 13.20
N LEU A 275 9.24 11.30 12.99
CA LEU A 275 8.59 12.02 14.07
C LEU A 275 7.89 11.06 15.04
N LYS A 276 7.10 10.12 14.53
CA LYS A 276 6.37 9.14 15.34
C LYS A 276 7.30 8.29 16.21
N HIS A 277 8.44 7.86 15.67
CA HIS A 277 9.39 7.00 16.37
C HIS A 277 10.46 7.76 17.17
N SER A 278 10.68 9.06 16.93
CA SER A 278 11.66 9.86 17.67
C SER A 278 11.10 10.41 18.98
N THR A 279 9.80 10.51 19.16
CA THR A 279 9.16 11.05 20.38
C THR A 279 9.49 10.21 21.61
N THR A 280 9.43 8.88 21.52
CA THR A 280 9.74 7.98 22.64
C THR A 280 11.22 8.07 23.09
N PRO A 281 12.23 7.96 22.20
CA PRO A 281 13.63 8.11 22.62
C PRO A 281 13.97 9.54 23.04
N ALA A 282 13.33 10.57 22.46
CA ALA A 282 13.53 11.95 22.90
C ALA A 282 13.02 12.16 24.33
N LEU A 283 11.85 11.64 24.67
CA LEU A 283 11.31 11.69 26.01
C LEU A 283 12.22 10.91 26.99
N ALA A 284 12.68 9.73 26.60
CA ALA A 284 13.62 8.95 27.42
C ALA A 284 14.92 9.71 27.64
N LEU A 285 15.51 10.34 26.62
CA LEU A 285 16.74 11.11 26.73
C LEU A 285 16.62 12.32 27.68
N THR A 286 15.45 12.92 27.78
CA THR A 286 15.20 14.05 28.68
C THR A 286 14.91 13.63 30.11
N THR A 287 14.20 12.52 30.35
CA THR A 287 13.77 12.06 31.68
C THR A 287 14.79 11.15 32.34
N LEU A 288 15.54 10.34 31.58
CA LEU A 288 16.47 9.32 32.06
C LEU A 288 17.59 9.92 32.96
N PRO A 289 18.24 11.06 32.61
CA PRO A 289 19.26 11.63 33.47
C PRO A 289 18.75 11.98 34.86
N PHE A 290 17.54 12.52 34.98
CA PHE A 290 16.92 12.85 36.26
C PHE A 290 16.61 11.60 37.09
N GLY A 291 16.09 10.56 36.43
CA GLY A 291 15.84 9.25 37.05
C GLY A 291 17.13 8.58 37.56
N ILE A 292 18.18 8.58 36.74
CA ILE A 292 19.51 8.01 37.10
C ILE A 292 20.10 8.76 38.29
N PHE A 293 20.10 10.10 38.26
CA PHE A 293 20.62 10.91 39.35
C PHE A 293 19.82 10.69 40.64
N GLY A 294 18.48 10.66 40.56
CA GLY A 294 17.61 10.40 41.70
C GLY A 294 17.86 9.02 42.32
N LEU A 295 18.01 7.98 41.53
CA LEU A 295 18.31 6.62 42.00
C LEU A 295 19.72 6.53 42.61
N ALA A 296 20.72 7.12 41.95
CA ALA A 296 22.09 7.10 42.43
C ALA A 296 22.25 7.88 43.74
N SER A 297 21.64 9.06 43.87
CA SER A 297 21.68 9.87 45.10
C SER A 297 20.89 9.23 46.23
N GLY A 298 19.71 8.64 45.95
CA GLY A 298 18.95 7.89 46.94
C GLY A 298 19.71 6.67 47.47
N TYR A 299 20.32 5.89 46.58
CA TYR A 299 21.16 4.76 46.98
C TYR A 299 22.37 5.20 47.85
N ALA A 300 23.09 6.24 47.43
CA ALA A 300 24.23 6.77 48.15
C ALA A 300 23.86 7.32 49.56
N ALA A 301 22.67 7.92 49.71
CA ALA A 301 22.22 8.47 51.00
C ALA A 301 21.73 7.40 51.98
N TYR A 302 21.09 6.32 51.52
CA TYR A 302 20.42 5.35 52.40
C TYR A 302 21.16 4.01 52.60
N TRP A 303 22.01 3.59 51.66
CA TRP A 303 22.54 2.23 51.62
C TRP A 303 24.07 2.16 51.69
N GLN A 304 24.78 3.30 51.58
CA GLN A 304 26.21 3.33 51.44
C GLN A 304 26.86 4.03 52.68
N ASN A 305 27.85 3.41 53.34
CA ASN A 305 28.55 3.94 54.51
C ASN A 305 30.09 3.92 54.37
N THR A 306 30.63 3.54 53.22
CA THR A 306 32.05 3.28 53.02
C THR A 306 32.83 4.43 52.40
N MET A 307 32.14 5.36 51.70
CA MET A 307 32.78 6.49 51.02
C MET A 307 31.92 7.75 51.13
N ASP A 308 32.48 8.87 50.70
CA ASP A 308 31.73 10.13 50.66
C ASP A 308 30.52 10.05 49.73
N VAL A 309 29.39 10.64 50.14
CA VAL A 309 28.10 10.59 49.44
C VAL A 309 28.19 11.13 48.01
N THR A 310 29.01 12.19 47.82
CA THR A 310 29.20 12.80 46.49
C THR A 310 29.92 11.87 45.53
N THR A 311 30.99 11.19 46.04
CA THR A 311 31.75 10.19 45.26
C THR A 311 30.90 8.97 44.94
N ALA A 312 30.12 8.48 45.91
CA ALA A 312 29.21 7.34 45.75
C ALA A 312 28.12 7.64 44.72
N THR A 313 27.55 8.85 44.79
CA THR A 313 26.54 9.31 43.77
C THR A 313 27.16 9.36 42.38
N GLY A 314 28.38 9.91 42.25
CA GLY A 314 29.07 9.98 40.96
C GLY A 314 29.35 8.60 40.33
N LEU A 315 29.82 7.64 41.15
CA LEU A 315 30.03 6.25 40.73
C LEU A 315 28.70 5.57 40.36
N GLY A 316 27.64 5.80 41.15
CA GLY A 316 26.31 5.29 40.87
C GLY A 316 25.75 5.80 39.54
N VAL A 317 25.88 7.11 39.30
CA VAL A 317 25.48 7.72 38.02
C VAL A 317 26.26 7.12 36.86
N ALA A 318 27.57 6.97 36.96
CA ALA A 318 28.41 6.40 35.91
C ALA A 318 28.04 4.93 35.63
N GLY A 319 27.86 4.11 36.67
CA GLY A 319 27.47 2.70 36.51
C GLY A 319 26.10 2.51 35.91
N ILE A 320 25.08 3.21 36.42
CA ILE A 320 23.72 3.12 35.92
C ILE A 320 23.65 3.65 34.47
N SER A 321 24.32 4.78 34.17
CA SER A 321 24.36 5.33 32.79
C SER A 321 25.05 4.37 31.81
N GLY A 322 26.18 3.74 32.24
CA GLY A 322 26.85 2.73 31.41
C GLY A 322 25.96 1.53 31.12
N TYR A 323 25.24 1.03 32.12
CA TYR A 323 24.26 -0.06 31.93
C TYR A 323 23.16 0.31 30.95
N PHE A 324 22.52 1.48 31.14
CA PHE A 324 21.47 1.93 30.23
C PHE A 324 21.98 2.16 28.81
N PHE A 325 23.22 2.65 28.66
CA PHE A 325 23.83 2.83 27.35
C PHE A 325 24.00 1.49 26.61
N VAL A 326 24.55 0.47 27.30
CA VAL A 326 24.79 -0.85 26.70
C VAL A 326 23.45 -1.54 26.38
N VAL A 327 22.55 -1.66 27.35
CA VAL A 327 21.27 -2.35 27.19
C VAL A 327 20.36 -1.59 26.19
N GLY A 328 20.35 -0.26 26.28
CA GLY A 328 19.59 0.58 25.36
C GLY A 328 20.06 0.49 23.92
N SER A 329 21.38 0.44 23.69
CA SER A 329 21.94 0.26 22.34
C SER A 329 21.60 -1.11 21.76
N MET A 330 21.69 -2.18 22.55
CA MET A 330 21.28 -3.53 22.13
C MET A 330 19.79 -3.59 21.82
N GLY A 331 18.94 -3.02 22.68
CA GLY A 331 17.49 -2.95 22.45
C GLY A 331 17.13 -2.15 21.20
N MET A 332 17.87 -1.08 20.93
CA MET A 332 17.67 -0.28 19.71
C MET A 332 18.05 -1.06 18.45
N ILE A 333 19.17 -1.78 18.45
CA ILE A 333 19.58 -2.64 17.34
C ILE A 333 18.55 -3.75 17.11
N ALA A 334 18.13 -4.42 18.18
CA ALA A 334 17.09 -5.47 18.10
C ALA A 334 15.78 -4.94 17.52
N LYS A 335 15.33 -3.74 17.93
CA LYS A 335 14.12 -3.11 17.39
C LYS A 335 14.25 -2.72 15.93
N LEU A 336 15.44 -2.29 15.49
CA LEU A 336 15.70 -1.93 14.10
C LEU A 336 15.76 -3.17 13.17
N SER A 337 16.21 -4.32 13.70
CA SER A 337 16.34 -5.58 12.95
C SER A 337 15.07 -6.44 12.99
N ASN A 338 14.19 -6.28 13.99
CA ASN A 338 13.05 -7.18 14.22
C ASN A 338 11.98 -7.15 13.11
N LYS A 339 11.95 -6.10 12.26
CA LYS A 339 11.00 -5.99 11.14
C LYS A 339 11.49 -6.65 9.85
N ASP A 340 12.63 -7.27 9.85
CA ASP A 340 13.31 -7.78 8.65
C ASP A 340 12.80 -9.18 8.24
N GLN A 341 11.49 -9.38 8.30
CA GLN A 341 10.83 -10.59 7.79
C GLN A 341 10.74 -10.52 6.27
N MET A 342 11.83 -10.86 5.62
CA MET A 342 11.94 -10.90 4.17
C MET A 342 11.51 -12.28 3.67
N LYS A 343 10.66 -12.31 2.64
CA LYS A 343 10.33 -13.54 1.92
C LYS A 343 11.08 -13.62 0.59
N ARG A 344 10.99 -12.58 -0.20
CA ARG A 344 11.56 -12.54 -1.55
C ARG A 344 12.41 -11.29 -1.82
N VAL A 345 12.09 -10.15 -1.20
CA VAL A 345 12.76 -8.87 -1.45
C VAL A 345 13.71 -8.54 -0.32
N THR A 346 15.00 -8.45 -0.65
CA THR A 346 16.09 -8.15 0.28
C THR A 346 16.78 -6.83 -0.07
N TRP A 347 17.51 -6.27 0.90
CA TRP A 347 18.33 -5.10 0.65
C TRP A 347 19.62 -5.45 -0.11
N ALA A 348 20.02 -4.59 -1.04
CA ALA A 348 21.34 -4.73 -1.66
C ALA A 348 22.46 -4.67 -0.62
N PRO A 349 23.53 -5.49 -0.77
CA PRO A 349 24.68 -5.45 0.13
C PRO A 349 25.25 -4.04 0.25
N GLY A 350 25.66 -3.65 1.46
CA GLY A 350 26.21 -2.32 1.72
C GLY A 350 25.19 -1.23 2.03
N THR A 351 23.88 -1.50 1.96
CA THR A 351 22.85 -0.51 2.34
C THR A 351 22.90 -0.23 3.85
N PRO A 352 23.05 1.05 4.29
CA PRO A 352 23.13 1.39 5.71
C PRO A 352 21.84 1.06 6.48
N LEU A 353 21.96 0.61 7.74
CA LEU A 353 20.81 0.24 8.60
C LEU A 353 19.79 1.37 8.76
N ARG A 354 20.25 2.63 8.89
CA ARG A 354 19.36 3.79 8.95
C ARG A 354 18.47 3.90 7.71
N TYR A 355 19.04 3.63 6.55
CA TYR A 355 18.33 3.71 5.26
C TYR A 355 17.32 2.57 5.12
N ARG A 356 17.71 1.36 5.54
CA ARG A 356 16.80 0.19 5.60
C ARG A 356 15.61 0.48 6.49
N TRP A 357 15.84 0.96 7.70
CA TRP A 357 14.77 1.29 8.65
C TRP A 357 13.79 2.34 8.10
N LEU A 358 14.28 3.38 7.43
CA LEU A 358 13.44 4.44 6.86
C LEU A 358 12.53 3.97 5.71
N ARG A 359 12.94 2.93 4.99
CA ARG A 359 12.26 2.42 3.80
C ARG A 359 11.72 1.01 3.98
N GLU A 360 11.62 0.55 5.21
CA GLU A 360 11.20 -0.82 5.50
C GLU A 360 9.78 -1.11 5.03
N GLU A 361 8.85 -0.15 5.17
CA GLU A 361 7.47 -0.30 4.68
C GLU A 361 7.42 -0.35 3.15
N GLU A 362 8.27 0.42 2.48
CA GLU A 362 8.42 0.36 1.02
C GLU A 362 8.91 -1.03 0.58
N ARG A 363 9.91 -1.60 1.27
CA ARG A 363 10.41 -2.96 1.01
C ARG A 363 9.34 -4.01 1.26
N ALA A 364 8.63 -3.90 2.40
CA ALA A 364 7.57 -4.85 2.76
C ALA A 364 6.40 -4.81 1.77
N ALA A 365 6.05 -3.63 1.25
CA ALA A 365 5.05 -3.47 0.20
C ALA A 365 5.49 -4.16 -1.10
N LEU A 366 6.75 -3.96 -1.52
CA LEU A 366 7.33 -4.62 -2.69
C LEU A 366 7.44 -6.13 -2.50
N ASP A 367 7.73 -6.61 -1.28
CA ASP A 367 7.75 -8.04 -0.97
C ASP A 367 6.35 -8.67 -1.09
N LYS A 368 5.29 -7.96 -0.64
CA LYS A 368 3.88 -8.38 -0.86
C LYS A 368 3.57 -8.51 -2.35
N ILE A 369 4.01 -7.55 -3.17
CA ILE A 369 3.83 -7.59 -4.64
C ILE A 369 4.57 -8.80 -5.21
N ALA A 370 5.84 -8.99 -4.88
CA ALA A 370 6.64 -10.12 -5.36
C ALA A 370 6.02 -11.47 -5.01
N CYS A 371 5.54 -11.63 -3.78
CA CYS A 371 4.84 -12.85 -3.35
C CYS A 371 3.50 -13.07 -4.08
N ALA A 372 2.84 -12.01 -4.53
CA ALA A 372 1.56 -12.11 -5.23
C ALA A 372 1.73 -12.43 -6.73
N TRP A 373 2.79 -11.96 -7.37
CA TRP A 373 3.08 -12.21 -8.80
C TRP A 373 3.90 -13.45 -9.05
N GLY A 374 4.76 -13.83 -8.09
CA GLY A 374 5.62 -15.01 -8.22
C GLY A 374 4.95 -16.31 -7.84
N PHE A 375 5.72 -17.41 -7.96
CA PHE A 375 5.29 -18.73 -7.50
C PHE A 375 5.11 -18.75 -5.98
N LYS A 376 4.15 -19.53 -5.52
CA LYS A 376 3.88 -19.70 -4.08
C LYS A 376 4.87 -20.67 -3.43
N GLU A 377 5.40 -21.59 -4.20
CA GLU A 377 6.31 -22.63 -3.74
C GLU A 377 7.73 -22.07 -3.60
N PRO A 378 8.37 -22.14 -2.40
CA PRO A 378 9.70 -21.59 -2.18
C PRO A 378 10.78 -22.14 -3.11
N TRP A 379 10.71 -23.44 -3.44
CA TRP A 379 11.71 -24.11 -4.31
C TRP A 379 11.65 -23.67 -5.77
N ARG A 380 10.60 -22.96 -6.17
CA ARG A 380 10.44 -22.42 -7.54
C ARG A 380 10.76 -20.93 -7.63
N HIS A 381 11.16 -20.31 -6.52
CA HIS A 381 11.53 -18.90 -6.54
C HIS A 381 12.74 -18.70 -7.46
N GLY A 382 12.69 -17.72 -8.35
CA GLY A 382 13.72 -17.41 -9.33
C GLY A 382 13.55 -18.10 -10.68
N GLU A 383 12.62 -19.07 -10.81
CA GLU A 383 12.25 -19.67 -12.11
C GLU A 383 11.23 -18.82 -12.88
N GLU A 384 10.72 -17.76 -12.26
CA GLU A 384 9.76 -16.88 -12.89
C GLU A 384 10.36 -16.15 -14.08
N SER A 385 9.64 -16.19 -15.19
CA SER A 385 9.96 -15.52 -16.43
C SER A 385 8.75 -14.75 -16.93
N GLY A 386 8.98 -13.61 -17.57
CA GLY A 386 7.93 -12.80 -18.16
C GLY A 386 8.23 -11.31 -18.04
N PRO A 387 7.63 -10.50 -18.93
CA PRO A 387 7.93 -9.08 -19.01
C PRO A 387 7.56 -8.31 -17.72
N GLU A 388 6.48 -8.71 -17.05
CA GLU A 388 6.06 -8.10 -15.76
C GLU A 388 7.05 -8.41 -14.65
N TRP A 389 7.57 -9.66 -14.63
CA TRP A 389 8.53 -10.09 -13.62
C TRP A 389 9.90 -9.43 -13.80
N GLU A 390 10.37 -9.36 -15.05
CA GLU A 390 11.62 -8.66 -15.38
C GLU A 390 11.52 -7.17 -15.08
N GLY A 391 10.39 -6.54 -15.42
CA GLY A 391 10.13 -5.14 -15.06
C GLY A 391 10.11 -4.91 -13.54
N LEU A 392 9.53 -5.82 -12.78
CA LEU A 392 9.53 -5.77 -11.32
C LEU A 392 10.94 -5.91 -10.76
N LYS A 393 11.75 -6.80 -11.29
CA LYS A 393 13.14 -7.02 -10.90
C LYS A 393 14.01 -5.78 -11.19
N GLU A 394 13.83 -5.18 -12.36
CA GLU A 394 14.51 -3.94 -12.74
C GLU A 394 14.11 -2.78 -11.82
N TYR A 395 12.81 -2.62 -11.56
CA TYR A 395 12.29 -1.60 -10.64
C TYR A 395 12.89 -1.72 -9.24
N MET A 396 12.99 -2.93 -8.70
CA MET A 396 13.61 -3.18 -7.39
C MET A 396 15.12 -2.86 -7.40
N GLY A 397 15.82 -3.16 -8.49
CA GLY A 397 17.23 -2.80 -8.67
C GLY A 397 17.47 -1.30 -8.54
N TYR A 398 16.64 -0.47 -9.19
CA TYR A 398 16.69 1.00 -9.04
C TYR A 398 16.45 1.48 -7.61
N ARG A 399 15.72 0.70 -6.82
CA ARG A 399 15.42 1.00 -5.40
C ARG A 399 16.47 0.46 -4.43
N GLN A 400 17.59 -0.12 -4.91
CA GLN A 400 18.63 -0.78 -4.11
C GLN A 400 18.09 -1.98 -3.31
N MET A 401 17.18 -2.70 -3.92
CA MET A 401 16.62 -3.96 -3.42
C MET A 401 16.89 -5.07 -4.43
N ILE A 402 16.99 -6.29 -3.95
CA ILE A 402 17.23 -7.49 -4.76
C ILE A 402 16.04 -8.41 -4.59
N LEU A 403 15.49 -8.86 -5.72
CA LEU A 403 14.46 -9.87 -5.78
C LEU A 403 15.12 -11.25 -5.91
N ASP A 404 14.68 -12.19 -5.09
CA ASP A 404 15.14 -13.58 -5.05
C ASP A 404 16.67 -13.70 -5.01
N ARG A 405 17.24 -13.35 -3.85
CA ARG A 405 18.65 -13.48 -3.61
C ARG A 405 19.03 -14.97 -3.65
N VAL A 406 20.08 -15.30 -4.39
CA VAL A 406 20.56 -16.67 -4.60
C VAL A 406 20.78 -17.45 -3.28
N GLU A 407 21.22 -16.76 -2.21
CA GLU A 407 21.45 -17.36 -0.88
C GLU A 407 20.16 -17.85 -0.17
N PHE A 408 18.99 -17.43 -0.63
CA PHE A 408 17.69 -17.86 -0.08
C PHE A 408 16.97 -18.89 -0.96
N MET A 409 17.57 -19.28 -2.07
CA MET A 409 17.02 -20.30 -2.95
C MET A 409 17.44 -21.68 -2.45
N GLU A 410 16.47 -22.55 -2.18
CA GLU A 410 16.77 -23.93 -1.77
C GLU A 410 17.55 -24.64 -2.88
N GLY A 411 18.67 -25.28 -2.52
CA GLY A 411 19.50 -26.05 -3.43
C GLY A 411 20.63 -25.29 -4.13
N MET A 412 20.85 -24.02 -3.82
CA MET A 412 21.95 -23.20 -4.35
C MET A 412 23.00 -22.84 -3.27
N SER A 413 23.27 -23.75 -2.35
CA SER A 413 24.32 -23.61 -1.32
C SER A 413 25.68 -24.02 -1.85
#